data_75d0f21179614b00f44f4cacda693087
#
_entry.id   75d0f21179614b00f44f4cacda693087
#
_cell.length_a   1.000
_cell.length_b   1.000
_cell.length_c   1.000
_cell.angle_alpha   90.00
_cell.angle_beta   90.00
_cell.angle_gamma   90.00
#
_symmetry.space_group_name_H-M   'P 1'
#
loop_
_entity.id
_entity.type
_entity.pdbx_description
1 polymer ?
#
loop_
_entity_poly.entity_id
_entity_poly.type
_entity_poly.pdbx_seq_one_letter_code
_entity_poly.pdbx_strand_id
1 'polypeptide(L)'
;MDGLLLERVPGLPERLRIDVGEQRAVVVPHAADRRRLADLLTGLDDPPPNAIVLAGGPVRLVPAEGGLLPHLTVLGNVVHGHLTTHSITKQAAREQSRVQAVGCGLEDVLDRYPHEITPGRRRLTGVARALGAYPRVIVLEDANGLPTWGSLLSIRPNPDLASVALLLITTSTTRTTGFDDAE
;
A
#
# COMPACT_ATOMS: atom_id res chain seq x y z
N MET A 1 -1.45 -2.40 -20.33
CA MET A 1 -2.09 -1.55 -19.28
C MET A 1 -1.15 -1.52 -18.09
N ASP A 2 -0.72 -0.33 -17.70
CA ASP A 2 0.26 -0.15 -16.62
C ASP A 2 -0.43 0.47 -15.39
N GLY A 3 -1.20 -0.31 -14.66
CA GLY A 3 -1.95 0.15 -13.50
C GLY A 3 -3.01 -0.85 -13.06
N LEU A 4 -4.15 -0.37 -12.59
CA LEU A 4 -5.28 -1.16 -12.10
C LEU A 4 -6.54 -0.81 -12.90
N LEU A 5 -7.28 -1.84 -13.32
CA LEU A 5 -8.62 -1.70 -13.89
C LEU A 5 -9.58 -2.62 -13.15
N LEU A 6 -10.64 -2.03 -12.63
CA LEU A 6 -11.76 -2.71 -11.99
C LEU A 6 -13.04 -2.36 -12.75
N GLU A 7 -13.82 -3.38 -13.14
CA GLU A 7 -15.14 -3.18 -13.74
C GLU A 7 -16.16 -4.07 -13.05
N ARG A 8 -17.31 -3.52 -12.77
CA ARG A 8 -18.46 -4.23 -12.16
C ARG A 8 -18.12 -4.94 -10.84
N VAL A 9 -17.19 -4.36 -10.09
CA VAL A 9 -16.88 -4.84 -8.74
C VAL A 9 -17.92 -4.27 -7.77
N PRO A 10 -18.64 -5.09 -7.00
CA PRO A 10 -19.69 -4.61 -6.10
C PRO A 10 -19.18 -3.59 -5.09
N GLY A 11 -19.91 -2.49 -4.93
CA GLY A 11 -19.55 -1.40 -4.01
C GLY A 11 -18.54 -0.41 -4.56
N LEU A 12 -18.10 -0.55 -5.81
CA LEU A 12 -17.25 0.40 -6.53
C LEU A 12 -18.01 1.02 -7.72
N PRO A 13 -17.49 2.11 -8.32
CA PRO A 13 -17.96 2.60 -9.60
C PRO A 13 -17.99 1.49 -10.65
N GLU A 14 -18.87 1.59 -11.65
CA GLU A 14 -18.99 0.57 -12.70
C GLU A 14 -17.65 0.27 -13.37
N ARG A 15 -16.81 1.30 -13.48
CA ARG A 15 -15.44 1.21 -13.98
C ARG A 15 -14.53 2.14 -13.20
N LEU A 16 -13.48 1.59 -12.64
CA LEU A 16 -12.40 2.32 -11.98
C LEU A 16 -11.08 1.97 -12.66
N ARG A 17 -10.39 2.98 -13.18
CA ARG A 17 -9.04 2.86 -13.73
C ARG A 17 -8.09 3.75 -12.94
N ILE A 18 -6.92 3.21 -12.63
CA ILE A 18 -5.83 3.92 -11.95
C ILE A 18 -4.56 3.62 -12.73
N ASP A 19 -4.01 4.62 -13.38
CA ASP A 19 -2.74 4.47 -14.10
C ASP A 19 -1.55 4.65 -13.14
N VAL A 20 -0.38 4.19 -13.54
CA VAL A 20 0.86 4.38 -12.78
C VAL A 20 1.10 5.87 -12.55
N GLY A 21 1.42 6.25 -11.32
CA GLY A 21 1.57 7.63 -10.88
C GLY A 21 0.26 8.29 -10.39
N GLU A 22 -0.89 7.66 -10.62
CA GLU A 22 -2.17 8.16 -10.08
C GLU A 22 -2.43 7.64 -8.67
N GLN A 23 -3.16 8.44 -7.90
CA GLN A 23 -3.59 8.14 -6.54
C GLN A 23 -5.09 8.35 -6.44
N ARG A 24 -5.84 7.26 -6.26
CA ARG A 24 -7.30 7.31 -6.16
C ARG A 24 -7.81 6.72 -4.86
N ALA A 25 -8.93 7.23 -4.37
CA ALA A 25 -9.59 6.73 -3.17
C ALA A 25 -10.97 6.19 -3.49
N VAL A 26 -11.32 5.08 -2.84
CA VAL A 26 -12.67 4.54 -2.78
C VAL A 26 -13.17 4.52 -1.34
N VAL A 27 -14.42 4.97 -1.15
CA VAL A 27 -15.06 4.96 0.16
C VAL A 27 -15.91 3.70 0.28
N VAL A 28 -15.49 2.81 1.17
CA VAL A 28 -16.19 1.54 1.46
C VAL A 28 -16.51 1.51 2.96
N PRO A 29 -17.72 1.92 3.37
CA PRO A 29 -18.06 2.12 4.80
C PRO A 29 -17.98 0.84 5.63
N HIS A 30 -18.42 -0.30 5.08
CA HIS A 30 -18.51 -1.55 5.82
C HIS A 30 -17.18 -2.32 5.86
N ALA A 31 -16.76 -2.75 7.05
CA ALA A 31 -15.49 -3.44 7.25
C ALA A 31 -15.38 -4.77 6.46
N ALA A 32 -16.48 -5.52 6.37
CA ALA A 32 -16.52 -6.77 5.63
C ALA A 32 -16.28 -6.56 4.13
N ASP A 33 -16.84 -5.49 3.55
CA ASP A 33 -16.68 -5.17 2.13
C ASP A 33 -15.27 -4.67 1.83
N ARG A 34 -14.66 -3.88 2.73
CA ARG A 34 -13.26 -3.47 2.61
C ARG A 34 -12.32 -4.67 2.61
N ARG A 35 -12.56 -5.62 3.52
CA ARG A 35 -11.75 -6.85 3.59
C ARG A 35 -11.90 -7.66 2.31
N ARG A 36 -13.13 -7.89 1.85
CA ARG A 36 -13.39 -8.61 0.60
C ARG A 36 -12.73 -7.93 -0.59
N LEU A 37 -12.80 -6.59 -0.68
CA LEU A 37 -12.13 -5.84 -1.74
C LEU A 37 -10.61 -6.01 -1.68
N ALA A 38 -10.01 -5.93 -0.51
CA ALA A 38 -8.57 -6.14 -0.34
C ALA A 38 -8.15 -7.57 -0.74
N ASP A 39 -8.92 -8.58 -0.32
CA ASP A 39 -8.68 -9.99 -0.65
C ASP A 39 -8.81 -10.23 -2.19
N LEU A 40 -9.81 -9.62 -2.82
CA LEU A 40 -10.01 -9.66 -4.27
C LEU A 40 -8.82 -9.02 -5.04
N LEU A 41 -8.38 -7.84 -4.60
CA LEU A 41 -7.30 -7.10 -5.26
C LEU A 41 -5.94 -7.79 -5.11
N THR A 42 -5.75 -8.55 -4.05
CA THR A 42 -4.52 -9.31 -3.79
C THR A 42 -4.56 -10.73 -4.35
N GLY A 43 -5.68 -11.13 -4.97
CA GLY A 43 -5.86 -12.46 -5.55
C GLY A 43 -6.08 -13.56 -4.51
N LEU A 44 -6.53 -13.21 -3.31
CA LEU A 44 -6.95 -14.16 -2.27
C LEU A 44 -8.40 -14.62 -2.45
N ASP A 45 -9.22 -13.83 -3.12
CA ASP A 45 -10.59 -14.14 -3.53
C ASP A 45 -10.72 -14.07 -5.05
N ASP A 46 -11.60 -14.89 -5.63
CA ASP A 46 -11.96 -14.84 -7.05
C ASP A 46 -12.93 -13.68 -7.34
N PRO A 47 -12.79 -13.02 -8.50
CA PRO A 47 -13.74 -11.98 -8.89
C PRO A 47 -15.15 -12.55 -9.05
N PRO A 48 -16.19 -11.79 -8.63
CA PRO A 48 -17.57 -12.18 -8.85
C PRO A 48 -17.87 -12.39 -10.35
N PRO A 49 -18.91 -13.17 -10.70
CA PRO A 49 -19.32 -13.32 -12.09
C PRO A 49 -19.50 -11.96 -12.79
N ASN A 50 -18.91 -11.81 -13.97
CA ASN A 50 -18.91 -10.59 -14.79
C ASN A 50 -18.09 -9.40 -14.24
N ALA A 51 -17.45 -9.50 -13.08
CA ALA A 51 -16.48 -8.50 -12.65
C ALA A 51 -15.13 -8.72 -13.35
N ILE A 52 -14.42 -7.62 -13.60
CA ILE A 52 -13.07 -7.63 -14.17
C ILE A 52 -12.12 -6.99 -13.16
N VAL A 53 -11.06 -7.71 -12.84
CA VAL A 53 -9.94 -7.22 -12.01
C VAL A 53 -8.65 -7.46 -12.79
N LEU A 54 -8.06 -6.41 -13.31
CA LEU A 54 -6.81 -6.48 -14.07
C LEU A 54 -5.78 -5.56 -13.44
N ALA A 55 -4.63 -6.10 -13.12
CA ALA A 55 -3.47 -5.33 -12.68
C ALA A 55 -2.33 -5.51 -13.68
N GLY A 56 -1.62 -4.43 -14.00
CA GLY A 56 -0.46 -4.44 -14.91
C GLY A 56 0.79 -5.10 -14.34
N GLY A 57 0.69 -5.72 -13.17
CA GLY A 57 1.75 -6.42 -12.46
C GLY A 57 1.42 -6.67 -11.01
N PRO A 58 2.42 -6.94 -10.15
CA PRO A 58 2.18 -7.32 -8.76
C PRO A 58 1.40 -6.26 -7.98
N VAL A 59 0.38 -6.70 -7.25
CA VAL A 59 -0.39 -5.88 -6.31
C VAL A 59 0.14 -6.13 -4.89
N ARG A 60 0.30 -5.09 -4.09
CA ARG A 60 0.69 -5.18 -2.68
C ARG A 60 -0.28 -4.44 -1.80
N LEU A 61 -0.74 -5.09 -0.75
CA LEU A 61 -1.58 -4.52 0.28
C LEU A 61 -0.73 -4.00 1.43
N VAL A 62 -1.02 -2.77 1.85
CA VAL A 62 -0.56 -2.21 3.12
C VAL A 62 -1.76 -2.10 4.05
N PRO A 63 -1.87 -2.99 5.03
CA PRO A 63 -2.93 -2.95 6.04
C PRO A 63 -2.93 -1.63 6.83
N ALA A 64 -4.05 -1.29 7.42
CA ALA A 64 -4.27 -0.02 8.11
C ALA A 64 -3.17 0.35 9.13
N GLU A 65 -2.62 -0.63 9.83
CA GLU A 65 -1.52 -0.44 10.79
C GLU A 65 -0.13 -0.77 10.22
N GLY A 66 0.01 -0.90 8.89
CA GLY A 66 1.26 -1.22 8.21
C GLY A 66 1.54 -2.72 8.05
N GLY A 67 0.87 -3.60 8.79
CA GLY A 67 0.97 -5.07 8.69
C GLY A 67 2.38 -5.61 8.94
N LEU A 68 3.11 -5.04 9.90
CA LEU A 68 4.51 -5.37 10.15
C LEU A 68 4.68 -6.67 10.93
N LEU A 69 5.80 -7.35 10.68
CA LEU A 69 6.26 -8.48 11.47
C LEU A 69 6.84 -7.97 12.79
N PRO A 70 6.24 -8.32 13.95
CA PRO A 70 6.57 -7.68 15.23
C PRO A 70 7.98 -8.03 15.76
N HIS A 71 8.55 -9.14 15.29
CA HIS A 71 9.88 -9.63 15.68
C HIS A 71 11.01 -9.07 14.78
N LEU A 72 10.68 -8.30 13.76
CA LEU A 72 11.64 -7.63 12.90
C LEU A 72 11.67 -6.13 13.19
N THR A 73 12.85 -5.52 13.09
CA THR A 73 13.00 -4.07 13.13
C THR A 73 12.33 -3.42 11.91
N VAL A 74 12.24 -2.11 11.87
CA VAL A 74 11.78 -1.34 10.69
C VAL A 74 12.57 -1.78 9.45
N LEU A 75 13.90 -1.71 9.50
CA LEU A 75 14.74 -2.14 8.39
C LEU A 75 14.53 -3.62 8.05
N GLY A 76 14.41 -4.48 9.05
CA GLY A 76 14.12 -5.91 8.87
C GLY A 76 12.82 -6.17 8.12
N ASN A 77 11.77 -5.41 8.41
CA ASN A 77 10.49 -5.48 7.70
C ASN A 77 10.63 -5.07 6.22
N VAL A 78 11.38 -4.01 5.91
CA VAL A 78 11.60 -3.58 4.52
C VAL A 78 12.45 -4.59 3.76
N VAL A 79 13.53 -5.13 4.39
CA VAL A 79 14.36 -6.23 3.81
C VAL A 79 13.51 -7.44 3.46
N HIS A 80 12.56 -7.79 4.32
CA HIS A 80 11.64 -8.91 4.05
C HIS A 80 10.86 -8.71 2.74
N GLY A 81 10.41 -7.47 2.44
CA GLY A 81 9.74 -7.15 1.17
C GLY A 81 10.60 -7.48 -0.05
N HIS A 82 11.87 -7.12 -0.04
CA HIS A 82 12.81 -7.43 -1.12
C HIS A 82 13.07 -8.93 -1.27
N LEU A 83 13.30 -9.63 -0.15
CA LEU A 83 13.68 -11.06 -0.18
C LEU A 83 12.53 -11.98 -0.59
N THR A 84 11.28 -11.60 -0.36
CA THR A 84 10.12 -12.42 -0.75
C THR A 84 9.82 -12.38 -2.24
N THR A 85 10.39 -11.43 -2.97
CA THR A 85 10.04 -11.19 -4.38
C THR A 85 11.21 -11.42 -5.34
N HIS A 86 12.45 -11.31 -4.86
CA HIS A 86 13.64 -11.32 -5.72
C HIS A 86 14.73 -12.25 -5.22
N SER A 87 15.42 -12.91 -6.17
CA SER A 87 16.62 -13.69 -5.91
C SER A 87 17.84 -12.76 -5.81
N ILE A 88 17.89 -11.95 -4.75
CA ILE A 88 19.02 -11.05 -4.44
C ILE A 88 19.72 -11.48 -3.17
N THR A 89 20.97 -11.07 -2.99
CA THR A 89 21.70 -11.35 -1.76
C THR A 89 21.12 -10.55 -0.58
N LYS A 90 21.25 -11.08 0.63
CA LYS A 90 20.81 -10.37 1.84
C LYS A 90 21.46 -8.99 1.99
N GLN A 91 22.72 -8.86 1.57
CA GLN A 91 23.44 -7.59 1.61
C GLN A 91 22.82 -6.59 0.64
N ALA A 92 22.62 -6.96 -0.63
CA ALA A 92 21.96 -6.09 -1.61
C ALA A 92 20.55 -5.70 -1.18
N ALA A 93 19.76 -6.66 -0.65
CA ALA A 93 18.44 -6.38 -0.09
C ALA A 93 18.50 -5.35 1.03
N ARG A 94 19.50 -5.46 1.94
CA ARG A 94 19.65 -4.54 3.07
C ARG A 94 20.01 -3.11 2.61
N GLU A 95 20.91 -2.98 1.61
CA GLU A 95 21.31 -1.69 1.05
C GLU A 95 20.14 -1.00 0.35
N GLN A 96 19.43 -1.71 -0.53
CA GLN A 96 18.24 -1.20 -1.21
C GLN A 96 17.12 -0.84 -0.23
N SER A 97 16.88 -1.69 0.78
CA SER A 97 15.88 -1.42 1.82
C SER A 97 16.19 -0.17 2.65
N ARG A 98 17.47 0.09 2.91
CA ARG A 98 17.86 1.31 3.63
C ARG A 98 17.53 2.56 2.81
N VAL A 99 17.85 2.57 1.52
CA VAL A 99 17.50 3.68 0.62
C VAL A 99 15.99 3.88 0.59
N GLN A 100 15.22 2.81 0.46
CA GLN A 100 13.77 2.84 0.41
C GLN A 100 13.15 3.36 1.72
N ALA A 101 13.65 2.88 2.87
CA ALA A 101 13.20 3.34 4.18
C ALA A 101 13.50 4.82 4.40
N VAL A 102 14.67 5.30 3.99
CA VAL A 102 15.03 6.72 4.03
C VAL A 102 14.11 7.53 3.11
N GLY A 103 13.80 7.05 1.91
CA GLY A 103 12.81 7.66 1.01
C GLY A 103 11.42 7.82 1.64
N CYS A 104 11.06 6.93 2.56
CA CYS A 104 9.82 7.00 3.34
C CYS A 104 9.97 7.79 4.67
N GLY A 105 11.11 8.43 4.94
CA GLY A 105 11.33 9.22 6.14
C GLY A 105 11.50 8.40 7.42
N LEU A 106 12.15 7.24 7.33
CA LEU A 106 12.31 6.30 8.45
C LEU A 106 13.75 6.19 8.96
N GLU A 107 14.64 7.12 8.56
CA GLU A 107 16.07 7.08 8.85
C GLU A 107 16.43 7.02 10.34
N ASP A 108 15.60 7.63 11.18
CA ASP A 108 15.78 7.72 12.64
C ASP A 108 15.25 6.52 13.41
N VAL A 109 14.53 5.61 12.75
CA VAL A 109 13.85 4.46 13.39
C VAL A 109 14.20 3.10 12.80
N LEU A 110 15.23 3.01 11.94
CA LEU A 110 15.58 1.79 11.21
C LEU A 110 15.80 0.56 12.10
N ASP A 111 16.39 0.75 13.26
CA ASP A 111 16.72 -0.32 14.21
C ASP A 111 15.65 -0.50 15.31
N ARG A 112 14.54 0.25 15.26
CA ARG A 112 13.42 0.12 16.18
C ARG A 112 12.47 -1.00 15.76
N TYR A 113 11.78 -1.59 16.73
CA TYR A 113 10.72 -2.56 16.50
C TYR A 113 9.36 -1.87 16.31
N PRO A 114 8.36 -2.53 15.70
CA PRO A 114 7.04 -1.94 15.46
C PRO A 114 6.36 -1.37 16.71
N HIS A 115 6.54 -1.97 17.86
CA HIS A 115 5.96 -1.50 19.12
C HIS A 115 6.65 -0.25 19.71
N GLU A 116 7.85 0.09 19.23
CA GLU A 116 8.63 1.24 19.69
C GLU A 116 8.41 2.50 18.83
N ILE A 117 7.62 2.40 17.77
CA ILE A 117 7.39 3.50 16.81
C ILE A 117 5.92 3.90 16.76
N THR A 118 5.66 5.13 16.32
CA THR A 118 4.31 5.66 16.19
C THR A 118 3.50 4.93 15.12
N PRO A 119 2.14 4.97 15.17
CA PRO A 119 1.29 4.40 14.13
C PRO A 119 1.63 4.90 12.72
N GLY A 120 1.92 6.20 12.56
CA GLY A 120 2.33 6.78 11.29
C GLY A 120 3.63 6.15 10.75
N ARG A 121 4.63 5.94 11.62
CA ARG A 121 5.89 5.28 11.24
C ARG A 121 5.66 3.81 10.87
N ARG A 122 4.76 3.09 11.56
CA ARG A 122 4.39 1.72 11.18
C ARG A 122 3.78 1.68 9.77
N ARG A 123 2.84 2.59 9.47
CA ARG A 123 2.22 2.72 8.14
C ARG A 123 3.25 2.99 7.05
N LEU A 124 4.14 3.96 7.23
CA LEU A 124 5.22 4.27 6.29
C LEU A 124 6.19 3.10 6.11
N THR A 125 6.47 2.32 7.16
CA THR A 125 7.28 1.09 7.06
C THR A 125 6.56 0.04 6.19
N GLY A 126 5.23 -0.07 6.30
CA GLY A 126 4.42 -0.92 5.43
C GLY A 126 4.54 -0.51 3.95
N VAL A 127 4.50 0.79 3.67
CA VAL A 127 4.72 1.32 2.30
C VAL A 127 6.13 1.00 1.81
N ALA A 128 7.17 1.27 2.59
CA ALA A 128 8.55 0.96 2.23
C ALA A 128 8.75 -0.53 1.92
N ARG A 129 8.14 -1.41 2.73
CA ARG A 129 8.15 -2.86 2.49
C ARG A 129 7.44 -3.24 1.19
N ALA A 130 6.28 -2.63 0.93
CA ALA A 130 5.52 -2.89 -0.29
C ALA A 130 6.31 -2.47 -1.54
N LEU A 131 6.92 -1.28 -1.52
CA LEU A 131 7.78 -0.78 -2.59
C LEU A 131 8.99 -1.70 -2.85
N GLY A 132 9.57 -2.29 -1.81
CA GLY A 132 10.67 -3.26 -1.92
C GLY A 132 10.31 -4.53 -2.71
N ALA A 133 9.04 -4.79 -2.90
CA ALA A 133 8.55 -5.89 -3.75
C ALA A 133 8.27 -5.46 -5.21
N TYR A 134 8.66 -4.25 -5.61
CA TYR A 134 8.48 -3.66 -6.94
C TYR A 134 7.06 -3.83 -7.49
N PRO A 135 6.03 -3.34 -6.77
CA PRO A 135 4.65 -3.49 -7.20
C PRO A 135 4.33 -2.58 -8.39
N ARG A 136 3.28 -2.92 -9.13
CA ARG A 136 2.60 -1.98 -10.04
C ARG A 136 1.45 -1.26 -9.36
N VAL A 137 0.87 -1.90 -8.36
CA VAL A 137 -0.25 -1.35 -7.60
C VAL A 137 0.03 -1.52 -6.10
N ILE A 138 -0.18 -0.46 -5.34
CA ILE A 138 -0.23 -0.52 -3.88
C ILE A 138 -1.65 -0.18 -3.45
N VAL A 139 -2.25 -1.08 -2.68
CA VAL A 139 -3.54 -0.88 -2.02
C VAL A 139 -3.27 -0.47 -0.57
N LEU A 140 -3.80 0.67 -0.17
CA LEU A 140 -3.68 1.21 1.18
C LEU A 140 -5.01 1.02 1.92
N GLU A 141 -5.04 0.20 2.94
CA GLU A 141 -6.20 0.16 3.84
C GLU A 141 -6.14 1.32 4.83
N ASP A 142 -7.30 1.90 5.12
CA ASP A 142 -7.42 2.96 6.11
C ASP A 142 -8.33 2.55 7.27
N ALA A 143 -8.08 3.15 8.44
CA ALA A 143 -8.91 2.97 9.62
C ALA A 143 -9.02 4.27 10.42
N ASN A 144 -10.15 4.44 11.09
CA ASN A 144 -10.37 5.55 12.00
C ASN A 144 -9.37 5.52 13.17
N GLY A 145 -9.04 6.71 13.68
CA GLY A 145 -8.10 6.85 14.80
C GLY A 145 -6.61 6.81 14.40
N LEU A 146 -6.29 6.52 13.13
CA LEU A 146 -4.94 6.57 12.61
C LEU A 146 -4.70 7.86 11.81
N PRO A 147 -3.45 8.34 11.70
CA PRO A 147 -3.10 9.44 10.77
C PRO A 147 -3.57 9.10 9.35
N THR A 148 -4.10 10.06 8.60
CA THR A 148 -4.55 9.81 7.21
C THR A 148 -3.36 9.49 6.30
N TRP A 149 -3.59 8.68 5.27
CA TRP A 149 -2.55 8.35 4.30
C TRP A 149 -2.06 9.60 3.56
N GLY A 150 -2.96 10.49 3.15
CA GLY A 150 -2.58 11.73 2.47
C GLY A 150 -1.66 12.59 3.33
N SER A 151 -1.93 12.74 4.64
CA SER A 151 -1.04 13.49 5.53
C SER A 151 0.33 12.83 5.68
N LEU A 152 0.40 11.51 5.73
CA LEU A 152 1.68 10.79 5.86
C LEU A 152 2.54 10.89 4.60
N LEU A 153 1.92 10.69 3.42
CA LEU A 153 2.63 10.69 2.14
C LEU A 153 3.04 12.10 1.70
N SER A 154 2.35 13.15 2.15
CA SER A 154 2.68 14.54 1.84
C SER A 154 3.86 15.10 2.66
N ILE A 155 4.19 14.52 3.81
CA ILE A 155 5.29 14.99 4.67
C ILE A 155 6.63 14.90 3.92
N ARG A 156 6.85 13.81 3.20
CA ARG A 156 8.04 13.58 2.39
C ARG A 156 7.64 12.93 1.07
N PRO A 157 7.60 13.69 -0.04
CA PRO A 157 7.35 13.11 -1.36
C PRO A 157 8.39 12.02 -1.66
N ASN A 158 7.91 10.81 -1.94
CA ASN A 158 8.76 9.69 -2.33
C ASN A 158 8.63 9.47 -3.84
N PRO A 159 9.69 9.66 -4.63
CA PRO A 159 9.65 9.50 -6.09
C PRO A 159 9.26 8.08 -6.53
N ASP A 160 9.52 7.06 -5.72
CA ASP A 160 9.16 5.68 -6.05
C ASP A 160 7.64 5.48 -6.13
N LEU A 161 6.86 6.32 -5.42
CA LEU A 161 5.40 6.30 -5.50
C LEU A 161 4.87 6.77 -6.86
N ALA A 162 5.63 7.59 -7.59
CA ALA A 162 5.26 7.99 -8.94
C ALA A 162 5.36 6.83 -9.96
N SER A 163 5.99 5.72 -9.60
CA SER A 163 6.14 4.53 -10.45
C SER A 163 5.10 3.44 -10.17
N VAL A 164 4.12 3.71 -9.29
CA VAL A 164 3.05 2.77 -8.92
C VAL A 164 1.69 3.45 -8.99
N ALA A 165 0.62 2.66 -9.20
CA ALA A 165 -0.75 3.10 -8.99
C ALA A 165 -1.10 2.94 -7.51
N LEU A 166 -1.67 3.97 -6.88
CA LEU A 166 -2.11 3.92 -5.48
C LEU A 166 -3.64 3.88 -5.40
N LEU A 167 -4.18 2.87 -4.73
CA LEU A 167 -5.59 2.79 -4.37
C LEU A 167 -5.74 2.87 -2.85
N LEU A 168 -6.40 3.90 -2.37
CA LEU A 168 -6.82 4.04 -0.98
C LEU A 168 -8.21 3.45 -0.79
N ILE A 169 -8.38 2.50 0.11
CA ILE A 169 -9.67 1.99 0.57
C ILE A 169 -9.94 2.59 1.96
N THR A 170 -10.89 3.52 2.04
CA THR A 170 -11.17 4.24 3.29
C THR A 170 -12.63 4.08 3.74
N THR A 171 -12.90 4.54 4.95
CA THR A 171 -14.23 4.48 5.58
C THR A 171 -15.09 5.69 5.29
N SER A 172 -14.48 6.82 4.91
CA SER A 172 -15.12 8.12 4.84
C SER A 172 -14.42 9.06 3.85
N THR A 173 -15.18 9.90 3.20
CA THR A 173 -14.69 10.98 2.32
C THR A 173 -13.80 11.99 3.04
N THR A 174 -13.95 12.18 4.35
CA THR A 174 -13.09 13.08 5.14
C THR A 174 -11.64 12.57 5.22
N ARG A 175 -11.36 11.36 4.79
CA ARG A 175 -10.05 10.70 4.86
C ARG A 175 -9.40 10.50 3.49
N THR A 176 -10.01 11.02 2.41
CA THR A 176 -9.49 10.92 1.03
C THR A 176 -8.51 12.04 0.66
N THR A 177 -8.27 13.02 1.55
CA THR A 177 -7.36 14.14 1.28
C THR A 177 -6.02 13.67 0.69
N GLY A 178 -5.62 14.23 -0.44
CA GLY A 178 -4.40 13.86 -1.18
C GLY A 178 -4.58 12.73 -2.18
N PHE A 179 -5.81 12.23 -2.34
CA PHE A 179 -6.21 11.25 -3.35
C PHE A 179 -7.36 11.81 -4.17
N ASP A 180 -7.37 11.52 -5.45
CA ASP A 180 -8.51 11.83 -6.31
C ASP A 180 -9.66 10.86 -6.04
N ASP A 181 -10.89 11.34 -6.07
CA ASP A 181 -12.06 10.48 -5.92
C ASP A 181 -12.15 9.52 -7.12
N ALA A 182 -12.52 8.28 -6.84
CA ALA A 182 -12.82 7.30 -7.85
C ALA A 182 -14.27 7.54 -8.33
N GLU A 183 -14.42 8.28 -9.40
CA GLU A 183 -15.70 8.46 -10.13
C GLU A 183 -15.95 7.32 -11.09
#